data_50912274125bc22abc95888a8287f533
#
_entry.id   50912274125bc22abc95888a8287f533
#
_cell.length_a   1.000
_cell.length_b   1.000
_cell.length_c   1.000
_cell.angle_alpha   90.00
_cell.angle_beta   90.00
_cell.angle_gamma   90.00
#
_symmetry.space_group_name_H-M   'P 1'
#
loop_
_entity.id
_entity.type
_entity.pdbx_description
1 polymer ?
#
loop_
_entity_poly.entity_id
_entity_poly.type
_entity_poly.pdbx_seq_one_letter_code
_entity_poly.pdbx_strand_id
1 'polypeptide(L)'
;ELINRAKEIIDKKDLRLEDNYKIYWKDNPIGKVKKGKDYLSPEIEVIADEALEIKIKEDLLFAMNNWIKNLISEELSDLTNLIQLKNNNQYLRALSYQLYEGNGVLKRNEVKKIINQISKDERKQFRKLGIKIGRYHIFLPRMLKPKAVSLRITLWKFFNNISKNNEIPRSGLNFLVDNEKKFDSKFLLLCGFEKFKNFYVRVDILEKLFLSVIDNTKNGKFQITSDMMNLLGSSKENFYQLLDYMNYKRQDKNKDIFFYTGEKKDSKKSKFINKINKKNNPFQKLMNLNLK
;
A
#
# COMPACT_ATOMS: atom_id res chain seq x y z
N GLU A 1 -11.98 -27.71 34.18
CA GLU A 1 -11.49 -26.30 33.99
C GLU A 1 -11.21 -25.99 32.52
N LEU A 2 -10.43 -26.81 31.78
CA LEU A 2 -10.10 -26.62 30.37
C LEU A 2 -11.33 -26.57 29.45
N ILE A 3 -12.30 -27.46 29.65
CA ILE A 3 -13.52 -27.49 28.84
C ILE A 3 -14.37 -26.22 29.04
N ASN A 4 -14.47 -25.70 30.27
CA ASN A 4 -15.20 -24.46 30.52
C ASN A 4 -14.52 -23.26 29.93
N ARG A 5 -13.17 -23.18 29.94
CA ARG A 5 -12.38 -22.15 29.24
C ARG A 5 -12.58 -22.20 27.71
N ALA A 6 -12.57 -23.41 27.13
CA ALA A 6 -12.81 -23.59 25.71
C ALA A 6 -14.21 -23.08 25.29
N LYS A 7 -15.25 -23.39 26.05
CA LYS A 7 -16.59 -22.86 25.81
C LYS A 7 -16.66 -21.35 25.94
N GLU A 8 -16.00 -20.77 26.96
CA GLU A 8 -15.93 -19.31 27.12
C GLU A 8 -15.24 -18.62 25.93
N ILE A 9 -14.21 -19.22 25.35
CA ILE A 9 -13.52 -18.72 24.13
C ILE A 9 -14.48 -18.71 22.94
N ILE A 10 -15.23 -19.79 22.74
CA ILE A 10 -16.20 -19.94 21.64
C ILE A 10 -17.31 -18.88 21.74
N ASP A 11 -17.81 -18.62 22.95
CA ASP A 11 -18.94 -17.74 23.21
C ASP A 11 -18.55 -16.25 23.16
N LYS A 12 -17.45 -15.86 23.83
CA LYS A 12 -17.08 -14.45 24.04
C LYS A 12 -16.27 -13.82 22.89
N LYS A 13 -15.65 -14.62 22.02
CA LYS A 13 -14.91 -14.17 20.83
C LYS A 13 -13.87 -13.06 21.08
N ASP A 14 -13.37 -12.93 22.31
CA ASP A 14 -12.36 -11.93 22.68
C ASP A 14 -10.96 -12.42 22.28
N LEU A 15 -10.76 -12.51 20.95
CA LEU A 15 -9.55 -13.01 20.32
C LEU A 15 -8.73 -11.86 19.74
N ARG A 16 -7.41 -11.98 19.82
CA ARG A 16 -6.47 -11.05 19.17
C ARG A 16 -5.35 -11.80 18.44
N LEU A 17 -4.98 -11.29 17.28
CA LEU A 17 -3.80 -11.73 16.52
C LEU A 17 -2.63 -10.82 16.87
N GLU A 18 -1.49 -11.39 17.27
CA GLU A 18 -0.26 -10.65 17.57
C GLU A 18 0.80 -10.80 16.47
N ASP A 19 1.83 -9.95 16.51
CA ASP A 19 2.93 -9.94 15.53
C ASP A 19 3.78 -11.22 15.52
N ASN A 20 3.64 -12.06 16.55
CA ASN A 20 4.23 -13.40 16.62
C ASN A 20 3.43 -14.48 15.88
N TYR A 21 2.36 -14.08 15.18
CA TYR A 21 1.45 -14.91 14.38
C TYR A 21 0.62 -15.90 15.22
N LYS A 22 0.53 -15.66 16.54
CA LYS A 22 -0.31 -16.45 17.46
C LYS A 22 -1.62 -15.73 17.72
N ILE A 23 -2.66 -16.52 17.91
CA ILE A 23 -3.98 -16.06 18.33
C ILE A 23 -4.07 -16.21 19.83
N TYR A 24 -4.36 -15.12 20.50
CA TYR A 24 -4.50 -15.05 21.95
C TYR A 24 -5.95 -14.89 22.36
N TRP A 25 -6.29 -15.57 23.45
CA TRP A 25 -7.47 -15.30 24.24
C TRP A 25 -7.02 -14.85 25.62
N LYS A 26 -7.38 -13.62 25.98
CA LYS A 26 -6.75 -12.91 27.13
C LYS A 26 -5.21 -12.93 26.95
N ASP A 27 -4.48 -13.55 27.87
CA ASP A 27 -3.02 -13.62 27.85
C ASP A 27 -2.47 -14.99 27.38
N ASN A 28 -3.36 -15.92 27.03
CA ASN A 28 -2.98 -17.27 26.65
C ASN A 28 -2.99 -17.45 25.11
N PRO A 29 -1.91 -17.97 24.52
CA PRO A 29 -1.91 -18.35 23.12
C PRO A 29 -2.73 -19.63 22.93
N ILE A 30 -3.77 -19.57 22.10
CA ILE A 30 -4.67 -20.70 21.84
C ILE A 30 -4.60 -21.21 20.41
N GLY A 31 -4.04 -20.43 19.52
CA GLY A 31 -3.89 -20.78 18.12
C GLY A 31 -2.69 -20.13 17.48
N LYS A 32 -2.34 -20.62 16.30
CA LYS A 32 -1.27 -20.06 15.48
C LYS A 32 -1.71 -20.04 14.02
N VAL A 33 -1.31 -19.00 13.30
CA VAL A 33 -1.55 -18.87 11.86
C VAL A 33 -0.68 -19.85 11.08
N LYS A 34 -1.29 -20.54 10.11
CA LYS A 34 -0.62 -21.35 9.09
C LYS A 34 -0.78 -20.71 7.70
N LYS A 35 0.09 -21.07 6.78
CA LYS A 35 -0.03 -20.65 5.37
C LYS A 35 -1.24 -21.34 4.76
N GLY A 36 -2.18 -20.52 4.30
CA GLY A 36 -3.29 -20.98 3.48
C GLY A 36 -3.02 -20.72 1.98
N LYS A 37 -4.09 -20.57 1.21
CA LYS A 37 -4.03 -20.34 -0.23
C LYS A 37 -3.33 -19.03 -0.60
N ASP A 38 -3.59 -17.99 0.13
CA ASP A 38 -2.99 -16.65 0.01
C ASP A 38 -2.94 -15.97 1.39
N TYR A 39 -2.37 -14.76 1.47
CA TYR A 39 -2.22 -14.06 2.75
C TYR A 39 -3.53 -13.56 3.36
N LEU A 40 -4.62 -13.43 2.58
CA LEU A 40 -5.96 -13.11 3.08
C LEU A 40 -6.82 -14.35 3.37
N SER A 41 -6.28 -15.54 3.17
CA SER A 41 -6.94 -16.82 3.43
C SER A 41 -6.04 -17.71 4.29
N PRO A 42 -5.58 -17.24 5.46
CA PRO A 42 -4.73 -18.04 6.35
C PRO A 42 -5.52 -19.23 6.90
N GLU A 43 -4.81 -20.29 7.21
CA GLU A 43 -5.30 -21.40 8.00
C GLU A 43 -4.89 -21.25 9.46
N ILE A 44 -5.61 -21.90 10.37
CA ILE A 44 -5.33 -21.85 11.81
C ILE A 44 -4.99 -23.26 12.32
N GLU A 45 -4.00 -23.31 13.20
CA GLU A 45 -3.69 -24.49 14.00
C GLU A 45 -3.97 -24.18 15.47
N VAL A 46 -4.67 -25.10 16.16
CA VAL A 46 -4.95 -24.98 17.59
C VAL A 46 -3.68 -25.28 18.37
N ILE A 47 -3.33 -24.40 19.32
CA ILE A 47 -2.33 -24.66 20.35
C ILE A 47 -3.12 -25.13 21.57
N ALA A 48 -3.35 -26.43 21.67
CA ALA A 48 -4.12 -27.00 22.76
C ALA A 48 -3.34 -28.08 23.49
N ASP A 49 -3.66 -28.24 24.76
CA ASP A 49 -3.16 -29.35 25.57
C ASP A 49 -3.61 -30.70 24.95
N GLU A 50 -2.72 -31.70 24.98
CA GLU A 50 -3.03 -33.05 24.50
C GLU A 50 -4.23 -33.68 25.25
N ALA A 51 -4.46 -33.23 26.46
CA ALA A 51 -5.57 -33.67 27.33
C ALA A 51 -6.96 -33.17 26.87
N LEU A 52 -7.06 -32.22 25.92
CA LEU A 52 -8.34 -31.76 25.40
C LEU A 52 -8.97 -32.78 24.45
N GLU A 53 -10.25 -33.05 24.64
CA GLU A 53 -11.06 -33.89 23.76
C GLU A 53 -11.03 -33.40 22.32
N ILE A 54 -11.01 -34.32 21.35
CA ILE A 54 -10.94 -34.02 19.91
C ILE A 54 -12.06 -33.07 19.49
N LYS A 55 -13.28 -33.30 19.92
CA LYS A 55 -14.45 -32.49 19.62
C LYS A 55 -14.26 -31.02 20.04
N ILE A 56 -13.70 -30.79 21.22
CA ILE A 56 -13.46 -29.43 21.72
C ILE A 56 -12.36 -28.73 20.91
N LYS A 57 -11.33 -29.46 20.44
CA LYS A 57 -10.30 -28.95 19.54
C LYS A 57 -10.91 -28.53 18.21
N GLU A 58 -11.82 -29.33 17.66
CA GLU A 58 -12.55 -29.01 16.41
C GLU A 58 -13.43 -27.77 16.56
N ASP A 59 -14.20 -27.67 17.68
CA ASP A 59 -15.02 -26.49 17.95
C ASP A 59 -14.17 -25.20 18.10
N LEU A 60 -13.05 -25.28 18.82
CA LEU A 60 -12.08 -24.16 18.92
C LEU A 60 -11.50 -23.76 17.56
N LEU A 61 -11.09 -24.75 16.76
CA LEU A 61 -10.57 -24.51 15.41
C LEU A 61 -11.62 -23.83 14.54
N PHE A 62 -12.86 -24.28 14.57
CA PHE A 62 -13.97 -23.69 13.85
C PHE A 62 -14.22 -22.24 14.30
N ALA A 63 -14.25 -21.99 15.61
CA ALA A 63 -14.44 -20.65 16.18
C ALA A 63 -13.32 -19.69 15.74
N MET A 64 -12.05 -20.09 15.83
CA MET A 64 -10.91 -19.26 15.41
C MET A 64 -10.89 -19.02 13.91
N ASN A 65 -11.21 -20.02 13.08
CA ASN A 65 -11.30 -19.83 11.62
C ASN A 65 -12.43 -18.86 11.24
N ASN A 66 -13.58 -18.93 11.91
CA ASN A 66 -14.66 -17.97 11.68
C ASN A 66 -14.28 -16.56 12.14
N TRP A 67 -13.63 -16.45 13.30
CA TRP A 67 -13.17 -15.19 13.81
C TRP A 67 -12.17 -14.50 12.85
N ILE A 68 -11.13 -15.21 12.39
CA ILE A 68 -10.13 -14.61 11.48
C ILE A 68 -10.74 -14.23 10.11
N LYS A 69 -11.67 -15.05 9.58
CA LYS A 69 -12.42 -14.73 8.37
C LYS A 69 -13.26 -13.47 8.53
N ASN A 70 -13.97 -13.33 9.65
CA ASN A 70 -14.76 -12.14 9.94
C ASN A 70 -13.86 -10.90 10.09
N LEU A 71 -12.75 -11.02 10.83
CA LEU A 71 -11.78 -9.94 11.01
C LEU A 71 -11.22 -9.45 9.65
N ILE A 72 -10.85 -10.39 8.76
CA ILE A 72 -10.37 -10.06 7.41
C ILE A 72 -11.49 -9.42 6.58
N SER A 73 -12.72 -9.94 6.63
CA SER A 73 -13.85 -9.41 5.87
C SER A 73 -14.29 -8.02 6.34
N GLU A 74 -14.13 -7.69 7.61
CA GLU A 74 -14.45 -6.38 8.18
C GLU A 74 -13.34 -5.35 7.91
N GLU A 75 -12.10 -5.67 8.24
CA GLU A 75 -10.99 -4.73 8.17
C GLU A 75 -10.36 -4.62 6.77
N LEU A 76 -10.36 -5.71 5.98
CA LEU A 76 -9.70 -5.81 4.68
C LEU A 76 -10.68 -6.01 3.50
N SER A 77 -11.97 -5.68 3.69
CA SER A 77 -13.01 -5.86 2.65
C SER A 77 -12.63 -5.25 1.29
N ASP A 78 -11.99 -4.08 1.29
CA ASP A 78 -11.62 -3.43 0.03
C ASP A 78 -10.58 -4.26 -0.76
N LEU A 79 -9.65 -4.94 -0.06
CA LEU A 79 -8.68 -5.85 -0.72
C LEU A 79 -9.35 -7.15 -1.18
N THR A 80 -10.19 -7.76 -0.36
CA THR A 80 -10.90 -8.99 -0.75
C THR A 80 -11.82 -8.78 -1.94
N ASN A 81 -12.48 -7.62 -2.01
CA ASN A 81 -13.33 -7.24 -3.13
C ASN A 81 -12.55 -7.09 -4.45
N LEU A 82 -11.26 -6.68 -4.42
CA LEU A 82 -10.43 -6.59 -5.63
C LEU A 82 -10.25 -7.93 -6.34
N ILE A 83 -10.09 -9.02 -5.57
CA ILE A 83 -9.88 -10.37 -6.12
C ILE A 83 -11.18 -10.96 -6.67
N GLN A 84 -12.31 -10.63 -6.02
CA GLN A 84 -13.62 -11.17 -6.37
C GLN A 84 -14.25 -10.48 -7.57
N LEU A 85 -13.61 -9.45 -8.12
CA LEU A 85 -14.12 -8.69 -9.25
C LEU A 85 -14.27 -9.56 -10.50
N LYS A 86 -15.49 -10.04 -10.73
CA LYS A 86 -15.93 -10.62 -12.00
C LYS A 86 -16.27 -9.48 -12.97
N ASN A 87 -15.26 -8.86 -13.57
CA ASN A 87 -15.48 -7.80 -14.56
C ASN A 87 -14.88 -8.19 -15.91
N ASN A 88 -15.59 -7.90 -17.00
CA ASN A 88 -15.13 -8.18 -18.36
C ASN A 88 -14.04 -7.20 -18.82
N ASN A 89 -13.87 -6.07 -18.12
CA ASN A 89 -12.88 -5.07 -18.47
C ASN A 89 -11.48 -5.50 -18.03
N GLN A 90 -10.58 -5.68 -19.02
CA GLN A 90 -9.20 -6.11 -18.78
C GLN A 90 -8.38 -5.12 -17.96
N TYR A 91 -8.60 -3.81 -18.14
CA TYR A 91 -7.85 -2.76 -17.42
C TYR A 91 -8.27 -2.68 -15.96
N LEU A 92 -9.58 -2.84 -15.69
CA LEU A 92 -10.11 -2.92 -14.34
C LEU A 92 -9.50 -4.12 -13.59
N ARG A 93 -9.51 -5.30 -14.21
CA ARG A 93 -8.91 -6.50 -13.62
C ARG A 93 -7.41 -6.34 -13.39
N ALA A 94 -6.68 -5.83 -14.39
CA ALA A 94 -5.23 -5.66 -14.30
C ALA A 94 -4.85 -4.69 -13.17
N LEU A 95 -5.54 -3.55 -13.04
CA LEU A 95 -5.27 -2.60 -11.98
C LEU A 95 -5.67 -3.15 -10.60
N SER A 96 -6.81 -3.83 -10.49
CA SER A 96 -7.26 -4.46 -9.25
C SER A 96 -6.27 -5.53 -8.78
N TYR A 97 -5.79 -6.38 -9.69
CA TYR A 97 -4.79 -7.38 -9.38
C TYR A 97 -3.47 -6.74 -8.89
N GLN A 98 -2.95 -5.73 -9.62
CA GLN A 98 -1.72 -5.05 -9.21
C GLN A 98 -1.88 -4.32 -7.88
N LEU A 99 -3.07 -3.74 -7.61
CA LEU A 99 -3.35 -3.08 -6.35
C LEU A 99 -3.43 -4.10 -5.19
N TYR A 100 -3.95 -5.30 -5.46
CA TYR A 100 -3.93 -6.40 -4.51
C TYR A 100 -2.50 -6.86 -4.19
N GLU A 101 -1.66 -7.11 -5.22
CA GLU A 101 -0.24 -7.45 -5.06
C GLU A 101 0.55 -6.35 -4.32
N GLY A 102 0.23 -5.08 -4.60
CA GLY A 102 0.77 -3.91 -3.89
C GLY A 102 0.16 -3.69 -2.50
N ASN A 103 -0.62 -4.68 -2.00
CA ASN A 103 -1.22 -4.63 -0.68
C ASN A 103 -2.05 -3.34 -0.44
N GLY A 104 -2.76 -2.89 -1.49
CA GLY A 104 -3.62 -1.71 -1.47
C GLY A 104 -2.94 -0.38 -1.79
N VAL A 105 -1.67 -0.37 -2.19
CA VAL A 105 -0.91 0.85 -2.55
C VAL A 105 -0.04 0.60 -3.78
N LEU A 106 -0.14 1.48 -4.79
CA LEU A 106 0.68 1.45 -6.00
C LEU A 106 1.23 2.83 -6.34
N LYS A 107 2.41 2.88 -6.91
CA LYS A 107 2.92 4.08 -7.58
C LYS A 107 2.23 4.26 -8.92
N ARG A 108 1.65 5.43 -9.15
CA ARG A 108 0.93 5.71 -10.41
C ARG A 108 1.81 5.53 -11.64
N ASN A 109 3.11 5.83 -11.54
CA ASN A 109 4.04 5.69 -12.66
C ASN A 109 4.19 4.23 -13.13
N GLU A 110 4.10 3.26 -12.22
CA GLU A 110 4.22 1.83 -12.54
C GLU A 110 3.04 1.35 -13.39
N VAL A 111 1.86 1.92 -13.16
CA VAL A 111 0.60 1.56 -13.84
C VAL A 111 0.14 2.61 -14.87
N LYS A 112 1.02 3.53 -15.28
CA LYS A 112 0.71 4.63 -16.19
C LYS A 112 0.05 4.17 -17.49
N LYS A 113 0.51 3.05 -18.07
CA LYS A 113 -0.05 2.48 -19.30
C LYS A 113 -1.52 2.07 -19.12
N ILE A 114 -1.84 1.42 -18.01
CA ILE A 114 -3.20 0.99 -17.67
C ILE A 114 -4.10 2.22 -17.43
N ILE A 115 -3.63 3.17 -16.62
CA ILE A 115 -4.39 4.38 -16.26
C ILE A 115 -4.74 5.24 -17.48
N ASN A 116 -3.88 5.31 -18.49
CA ASN A 116 -4.13 6.08 -19.71
C ASN A 116 -5.21 5.45 -20.60
N GLN A 117 -5.49 4.15 -20.45
CA GLN A 117 -6.52 3.44 -21.20
C GLN A 117 -7.89 3.43 -20.48
N ILE A 118 -7.94 3.88 -19.23
CA ILE A 118 -9.14 3.88 -18.41
C ILE A 118 -10.04 5.07 -18.79
N SER A 119 -11.26 4.78 -19.20
CA SER A 119 -12.32 5.75 -19.51
C SER A 119 -12.84 6.49 -18.27
N LYS A 120 -13.66 7.53 -18.48
CA LYS A 120 -14.29 8.28 -17.38
C LYS A 120 -15.24 7.40 -16.57
N ASP A 121 -15.98 6.49 -17.21
CA ASP A 121 -16.94 5.62 -16.53
C ASP A 121 -16.27 4.52 -15.74
N GLU A 122 -15.18 3.97 -16.25
CA GLU A 122 -14.33 3.03 -15.51
C GLU A 122 -13.71 3.69 -14.27
N ARG A 123 -13.28 4.95 -14.35
CA ARG A 123 -12.83 5.72 -13.17
C ARG A 123 -13.93 5.90 -12.11
N LYS A 124 -15.20 5.99 -12.52
CA LYS A 124 -16.33 5.99 -11.58
C LYS A 124 -16.48 4.62 -10.89
N GLN A 125 -16.31 3.53 -11.66
CA GLN A 125 -16.34 2.17 -11.10
C GLN A 125 -15.21 1.97 -10.08
N PHE A 126 -13.97 2.41 -10.38
CA PHE A 126 -12.86 2.38 -9.42
C PHE A 126 -13.18 3.11 -8.12
N ARG A 127 -13.81 4.28 -8.21
CA ARG A 127 -14.22 5.04 -7.01
C ARG A 127 -15.27 4.29 -6.19
N LYS A 128 -16.22 3.60 -6.83
CA LYS A 128 -17.22 2.75 -6.13
C LYS A 128 -16.57 1.58 -5.39
N LEU A 129 -15.44 1.08 -5.89
CA LEU A 129 -14.61 0.05 -5.23
C LEU A 129 -13.71 0.61 -4.13
N GLY A 130 -13.83 1.88 -3.78
CA GLY A 130 -12.99 2.53 -2.79
C GLY A 130 -11.59 2.93 -3.30
N ILE A 131 -11.26 2.67 -4.58
CA ILE A 131 -9.94 2.97 -5.14
C ILE A 131 -9.80 4.47 -5.37
N LYS A 132 -8.78 5.08 -4.78
CA LYS A 132 -8.41 6.47 -5.01
C LYS A 132 -7.26 6.54 -6.02
N ILE A 133 -7.51 7.23 -7.14
CA ILE A 133 -6.49 7.52 -8.15
C ILE A 133 -5.96 8.93 -7.89
N GLY A 134 -4.82 9.00 -7.23
CA GLY A 134 -4.14 10.25 -6.92
C GLY A 134 -3.15 10.71 -7.99
N ARG A 135 -2.40 11.78 -7.70
CA ARG A 135 -1.35 12.31 -8.60
C ARG A 135 -0.13 11.39 -8.65
N TYR A 136 0.28 10.89 -7.50
CA TYR A 136 1.50 10.09 -7.34
C TYR A 136 1.20 8.61 -7.10
N HIS A 137 0.07 8.31 -6.44
CA HIS A 137 -0.30 6.97 -6.02
C HIS A 137 -1.73 6.61 -6.40
N ILE A 138 -1.96 5.30 -6.46
CA ILE A 138 -3.27 4.68 -6.50
C ILE A 138 -3.38 3.82 -5.25
N PHE A 139 -4.41 4.01 -4.47
CA PHE A 139 -4.50 3.33 -3.18
C PHE A 139 -5.93 3.18 -2.68
N LEU A 140 -6.10 2.30 -1.71
CA LEU A 140 -7.32 2.09 -0.95
C LEU A 140 -7.19 2.83 0.40
N PRO A 141 -7.92 3.95 0.62
CA PRO A 141 -7.77 4.75 1.84
C PRO A 141 -8.05 3.96 3.13
N ARG A 142 -8.99 3.00 3.12
CA ARG A 142 -9.29 2.17 4.28
C ARG A 142 -8.10 1.28 4.67
N MET A 143 -7.30 0.85 3.68
CA MET A 143 -6.10 0.03 3.91
C MET A 143 -4.96 0.80 4.58
N LEU A 144 -5.04 2.11 4.68
CA LEU A 144 -4.08 2.96 5.41
C LEU A 144 -4.49 3.22 6.87
N LYS A 145 -5.65 2.72 7.31
CA LYS A 145 -6.07 2.80 8.71
C LYS A 145 -5.22 1.86 9.58
N PRO A 146 -4.92 2.24 10.84
CA PRO A 146 -4.02 1.47 11.70
C PRO A 146 -4.32 -0.01 11.82
N LYS A 147 -5.57 -0.37 12.09
CA LYS A 147 -5.99 -1.78 12.21
C LYS A 147 -5.79 -2.55 10.90
N ALA A 148 -6.19 -1.96 9.77
CA ALA A 148 -6.02 -2.57 8.45
C ALA A 148 -4.53 -2.74 8.09
N VAL A 149 -3.67 -1.74 8.37
CA VAL A 149 -2.22 -1.84 8.14
C VAL A 149 -1.62 -2.95 8.99
N SER A 150 -1.89 -2.97 10.30
CA SER A 150 -1.38 -4.01 11.19
C SER A 150 -1.78 -5.40 10.70
N LEU A 151 -3.08 -5.64 10.50
CA LEU A 151 -3.58 -6.96 10.10
C LEU A 151 -3.00 -7.42 8.76
N ARG A 152 -3.13 -6.62 7.69
CA ARG A 152 -2.69 -7.02 6.34
C ARG A 152 -1.18 -7.21 6.24
N ILE A 153 -0.38 -6.37 6.92
CA ILE A 153 1.08 -6.48 6.88
C ILE A 153 1.55 -7.67 7.72
N THR A 154 0.93 -7.94 8.88
CA THR A 154 1.24 -9.14 9.69
C THR A 154 0.95 -10.42 8.90
N LEU A 155 -0.21 -10.52 8.26
CA LEU A 155 -0.56 -11.67 7.42
C LEU A 155 0.36 -11.79 6.19
N TRP A 156 0.66 -10.68 5.52
CA TRP A 156 1.54 -10.63 4.37
C TRP A 156 2.98 -11.03 4.72
N LYS A 157 3.54 -10.52 5.83
CA LYS A 157 4.87 -10.91 6.34
C LYS A 157 4.95 -12.40 6.61
N PHE A 158 3.92 -12.95 7.26
CA PHE A 158 3.86 -14.38 7.56
C PHE A 158 3.84 -15.22 6.28
N PHE A 159 2.97 -14.89 5.34
CA PHE A 159 2.82 -15.63 4.09
C PHE A 159 4.11 -15.62 3.24
N ASN A 160 4.80 -14.47 3.19
CA ASN A 160 6.01 -14.30 2.41
C ASN A 160 7.31 -14.63 3.17
N ASN A 161 7.26 -15.14 4.39
CA ASN A 161 8.42 -15.45 5.25
C ASN A 161 9.37 -14.24 5.43
N ILE A 162 8.81 -13.04 5.54
CA ILE A 162 9.61 -11.83 5.73
C ILE A 162 10.16 -11.80 7.17
N SER A 163 11.45 -11.52 7.30
CA SER A 163 12.12 -11.47 8.61
C SER A 163 11.49 -10.43 9.54
N LYS A 164 11.62 -10.64 10.86
CA LYS A 164 11.09 -9.75 11.90
C LYS A 164 11.68 -8.33 11.88
N ASN A 165 12.81 -8.11 11.18
CA ASN A 165 13.51 -6.82 11.17
C ASN A 165 12.74 -5.67 10.48
N ASN A 166 11.69 -5.97 9.72
CA ASN A 166 10.83 -4.96 9.12
C ASN A 166 9.67 -4.65 10.09
N GLU A 167 9.83 -3.59 10.86
CA GLU A 167 8.79 -3.12 11.80
C GLU A 167 7.73 -2.28 11.09
N ILE A 168 6.46 -2.51 11.46
CA ILE A 168 5.35 -1.69 10.99
C ILE A 168 5.46 -0.31 11.64
N PRO A 169 5.40 0.80 10.88
CA PRO A 169 5.44 2.13 11.46
C PRO A 169 4.34 2.35 12.49
N ARG A 170 4.66 3.09 13.56
CA ARG A 170 3.69 3.41 14.61
C ARG A 170 2.46 4.10 14.02
N SER A 171 1.30 3.76 14.56
CA SER A 171 0.02 4.36 14.17
C SER A 171 0.03 5.88 14.35
N GLY A 172 -0.61 6.59 13.42
CA GLY A 172 -0.75 8.04 13.49
C GLY A 172 0.42 8.84 12.89
N LEU A 173 1.53 8.20 12.50
CA LEU A 173 2.62 8.91 11.85
C LEU A 173 2.25 9.29 10.41
N ASN A 174 2.49 10.54 10.05
CA ASN A 174 2.37 11.06 8.69
C ASN A 174 3.72 11.14 7.98
N PHE A 175 4.80 11.19 8.76
CA PHE A 175 6.16 11.45 8.35
C PHE A 175 7.14 10.61 9.16
N LEU A 176 8.18 10.05 8.52
CA LEU A 176 9.22 9.25 9.14
C LEU A 176 10.58 9.71 8.65
N VAL A 177 11.53 9.93 9.55
CA VAL A 177 12.94 10.23 9.21
C VAL A 177 13.75 8.93 9.19
N ASP A 178 14.58 8.76 8.17
CA ASP A 178 15.44 7.59 7.98
C ASP A 178 16.87 8.02 7.64
N ASN A 179 17.52 8.70 8.57
CA ASN A 179 18.89 9.17 8.39
C ASN A 179 19.89 8.02 8.27
N GLU A 180 19.62 6.90 8.92
CA GLU A 180 20.49 5.73 8.98
C GLU A 180 20.21 4.71 7.87
N LYS A 181 19.25 4.97 7.00
CA LYS A 181 18.82 4.10 5.89
C LYS A 181 18.46 2.67 6.35
N LYS A 182 17.85 2.56 7.52
CA LYS A 182 17.46 1.28 8.14
C LYS A 182 16.24 0.64 7.49
N PHE A 183 15.36 1.46 6.90
CA PHE A 183 14.07 0.96 6.43
C PHE A 183 14.14 0.44 5.00
N ASP A 184 13.52 -0.70 4.77
CA ASP A 184 13.24 -1.18 3.41
C ASP A 184 12.12 -0.33 2.78
N SER A 185 12.47 0.37 1.70
CA SER A 185 11.54 1.27 1.00
C SER A 185 10.37 0.54 0.34
N LYS A 186 10.57 -0.71 -0.09
CA LYS A 186 9.48 -1.52 -0.66
C LYS A 186 8.50 -1.93 0.43
N PHE A 187 9.02 -2.38 1.57
CA PHE A 187 8.19 -2.71 2.72
C PHE A 187 7.41 -1.50 3.24
N LEU A 188 8.06 -0.34 3.38
CA LEU A 188 7.36 0.87 3.83
C LEU A 188 6.30 1.35 2.83
N LEU A 189 6.50 1.14 1.53
CA LEU A 189 5.44 1.43 0.54
C LEU A 189 4.21 0.54 0.76
N LEU A 190 4.40 -0.75 1.04
CA LEU A 190 3.29 -1.64 1.43
C LEU A 190 2.58 -1.14 2.70
N CYS A 191 3.31 -0.56 3.66
CA CYS A 191 2.73 0.10 4.84
C CYS A 191 2.05 1.43 4.51
N GLY A 192 2.16 1.94 3.28
CA GLY A 192 1.56 3.19 2.82
C GLY A 192 2.45 4.41 2.91
N PHE A 193 3.78 4.25 2.92
CA PHE A 193 4.75 5.34 2.98
C PHE A 193 5.62 5.40 1.72
N GLU A 194 5.68 6.56 1.07
CA GLU A 194 6.55 6.83 -0.08
C GLU A 194 7.88 7.41 0.39
N LYS A 195 8.98 6.95 -0.22
CA LYS A 195 10.35 7.37 0.11
C LYS A 195 10.75 8.66 -0.60
N PHE A 196 11.32 9.57 0.17
CA PHE A 196 12.03 10.75 -0.31
C PHE A 196 13.41 10.77 0.37
N LYS A 197 14.51 11.01 -0.34
CA LYS A 197 15.90 11.01 0.21
C LYS A 197 16.08 10.22 1.53
N ASN A 198 15.97 10.92 2.67
CA ASN A 198 16.17 10.44 4.03
C ASN A 198 14.89 10.43 4.87
N PHE A 199 13.73 10.53 4.25
CA PHE A 199 12.45 10.49 4.94
C PHE A 199 11.38 9.80 4.12
N TYR A 200 10.26 9.48 4.76
CA TYR A 200 9.08 8.89 4.15
C TYR A 200 7.84 9.70 4.51
N VAL A 201 6.90 9.78 3.58
CA VAL A 201 5.61 10.45 3.77
C VAL A 201 4.50 9.47 3.48
N ARG A 202 3.46 9.47 4.34
CA ARG A 202 2.29 8.63 4.12
C ARG A 202 1.54 9.06 2.85
N VAL A 203 1.18 8.11 1.99
CA VAL A 203 0.69 8.38 0.62
C VAL A 203 -0.59 9.19 0.60
N ASP A 204 -1.52 9.00 1.54
CA ASP A 204 -2.74 9.81 1.63
C ASP A 204 -2.48 11.26 2.04
N ILE A 205 -1.46 11.48 2.88
CA ILE A 205 -1.01 12.82 3.28
C ILE A 205 -0.35 13.53 2.09
N LEU A 206 0.50 12.82 1.35
CA LEU A 206 1.13 13.35 0.13
C LEU A 206 0.08 13.80 -0.90
N GLU A 207 -0.96 12.99 -1.13
CA GLU A 207 -2.04 13.32 -2.06
C GLU A 207 -2.90 14.49 -1.57
N LYS A 208 -3.17 14.59 -0.26
CA LYS A 208 -3.87 15.73 0.34
C LYS A 208 -3.04 17.01 0.22
N LEU A 209 -1.74 16.93 0.50
CA LEU A 209 -0.82 18.06 0.37
C LEU A 209 -0.81 18.56 -1.07
N PHE A 210 -0.73 17.66 -2.05
CA PHE A 210 -0.78 18.03 -3.46
C PHE A 210 -2.08 18.76 -3.83
N LEU A 211 -3.23 18.31 -3.36
CA LEU A 211 -4.51 19.01 -3.56
C LEU A 211 -4.49 20.40 -2.92
N SER A 212 -4.00 20.52 -1.67
CA SER A 212 -3.87 21.80 -1.00
C SER A 212 -2.94 22.77 -1.74
N VAL A 213 -1.85 22.26 -2.34
CA VAL A 213 -0.97 23.08 -3.20
C VAL A 213 -1.73 23.60 -4.43
N ILE A 214 -2.51 22.73 -5.10
CA ILE A 214 -3.30 23.14 -6.28
C ILE A 214 -4.33 24.21 -5.89
N ASP A 215 -5.09 24.00 -4.83
CA ASP A 215 -6.16 24.90 -4.38
C ASP A 215 -5.63 26.27 -3.99
N ASN A 216 -4.38 26.34 -3.48
CA ASN A 216 -3.71 27.59 -3.11
C ASN A 216 -2.88 28.19 -4.25
N THR A 217 -2.79 27.56 -5.41
CA THR A 217 -2.00 28.05 -6.54
C THR A 217 -2.75 29.15 -7.29
N LYS A 218 -2.16 30.35 -7.33
CA LYS A 218 -2.64 31.50 -8.12
C LYS A 218 -1.54 31.91 -9.12
N ASN A 219 -1.90 32.06 -10.37
CA ASN A 219 -0.94 32.42 -11.46
C ASN A 219 0.32 31.51 -11.51
N GLY A 220 0.15 30.19 -11.27
CA GLY A 220 1.25 29.24 -11.28
C GLY A 220 2.16 29.27 -10.04
N LYS A 221 1.83 30.07 -9.03
CA LYS A 221 2.59 30.23 -7.79
C LYS A 221 1.69 29.95 -6.57
N PHE A 222 2.27 29.40 -5.52
CA PHE A 222 1.59 29.26 -4.24
C PHE A 222 2.52 29.63 -3.08
N GLN A 223 1.91 30.01 -1.96
CA GLN A 223 2.61 30.25 -0.71
C GLN A 223 2.33 29.09 0.26
N ILE A 224 3.35 28.66 0.98
CA ILE A 224 3.18 27.66 2.03
C ILE A 224 2.29 28.21 3.14
N THR A 225 1.29 27.44 3.54
CA THR A 225 0.40 27.76 4.65
C THR A 225 0.74 26.95 5.89
N SER A 226 0.34 27.43 7.07
CA SER A 226 0.43 26.66 8.32
C SER A 226 -0.26 25.31 8.24
N ASP A 227 -1.41 25.23 7.55
CA ASP A 227 -2.17 24.00 7.38
C ASP A 227 -1.40 22.95 6.58
N MET A 228 -0.67 23.35 5.52
CA MET A 228 0.19 22.44 4.78
C MET A 228 1.32 21.88 5.66
N MET A 229 1.92 22.73 6.50
CA MET A 229 2.97 22.32 7.44
C MET A 229 2.43 21.35 8.50
N ASN A 230 1.27 21.67 9.08
CA ASN A 230 0.61 20.84 10.09
C ASN A 230 0.19 19.48 9.50
N LEU A 231 -0.29 19.47 8.25
CA LEU A 231 -0.68 18.23 7.57
C LEU A 231 0.49 17.25 7.45
N LEU A 232 1.69 17.73 7.11
CA LEU A 232 2.88 16.89 6.98
C LEU A 232 3.44 16.50 8.35
N GLY A 233 3.43 17.39 9.32
CA GLY A 233 4.00 17.16 10.66
C GLY A 233 5.51 17.04 10.67
N SER A 234 6.21 17.80 9.80
CA SER A 234 7.68 17.77 9.66
C SER A 234 8.30 19.18 9.80
N SER A 235 9.63 19.23 9.82
CA SER A 235 10.33 20.52 9.79
C SER A 235 10.14 21.24 8.44
N LYS A 236 10.35 22.56 8.45
CA LYS A 236 10.25 23.40 7.26
C LYS A 236 11.25 22.98 6.17
N GLU A 237 12.44 22.55 6.58
CA GLU A 237 13.51 22.07 5.70
C GLU A 237 13.07 20.79 4.95
N ASN A 238 12.48 19.83 5.68
CA ASN A 238 11.95 18.61 5.08
C ASN A 238 10.79 18.90 4.12
N PHE A 239 9.94 19.86 4.47
CA PHE A 239 8.86 20.31 3.60
C PHE A 239 9.40 20.90 2.30
N TYR A 240 10.43 21.75 2.34
CA TYR A 240 11.07 22.29 1.15
C TYR A 240 11.72 21.19 0.30
N GLN A 241 12.38 20.23 0.92
CA GLN A 241 12.91 19.08 0.21
C GLN A 241 11.81 18.28 -0.48
N LEU A 242 10.67 18.07 0.16
CA LEU A 242 9.52 17.40 -0.45
C LEU A 242 9.01 18.16 -1.68
N LEU A 243 8.88 19.50 -1.59
CA LEU A 243 8.44 20.33 -2.71
C LEU A 243 9.42 20.28 -3.88
N ASP A 244 10.73 20.29 -3.61
CA ASP A 244 11.76 20.16 -4.68
C ASP A 244 11.65 18.81 -5.40
N TYR A 245 11.38 17.72 -4.66
CA TYR A 245 11.07 16.41 -5.23
C TYR A 245 9.83 16.39 -6.10
N MET A 246 8.81 17.15 -5.72
CA MET A 246 7.58 17.32 -6.46
C MET A 246 7.70 18.29 -7.64
N ASN A 247 8.94 18.72 -7.96
CA ASN A 247 9.29 19.70 -9.01
C ASN A 247 8.72 21.11 -8.77
N TYR A 248 8.58 21.51 -7.52
CA TYR A 248 8.33 22.90 -7.15
C TYR A 248 9.62 23.56 -6.70
N LYS A 249 9.89 24.76 -7.23
CA LYS A 249 11.05 25.56 -6.85
C LYS A 249 10.64 26.82 -6.13
N ARG A 250 11.43 27.18 -5.14
CA ARG A 250 11.25 28.42 -4.40
C ARG A 250 11.65 29.60 -5.28
N GLN A 251 10.79 30.61 -5.38
CA GLN A 251 11.04 31.80 -6.18
C GLN A 251 12.05 32.73 -5.51
N ASP A 252 11.90 32.94 -4.19
CA ASP A 252 12.72 33.82 -3.38
C ASP A 252 13.06 33.13 -2.06
N LYS A 253 14.32 33.25 -1.61
CA LYS A 253 14.76 32.66 -0.34
C LYS A 253 14.07 33.30 0.88
N ASN A 254 13.63 34.54 0.76
CA ASN A 254 12.99 35.31 1.87
C ASN A 254 11.48 35.15 1.90
N LYS A 255 10.85 34.64 0.82
CA LYS A 255 9.40 34.44 0.73
C LYS A 255 9.13 32.95 0.47
N ASP A 256 8.21 32.36 1.20
CA ASP A 256 7.81 30.96 1.04
C ASP A 256 6.86 30.77 -0.17
N ILE A 257 7.26 31.35 -1.30
CA ILE A 257 6.54 31.29 -2.57
C ILE A 257 7.22 30.29 -3.50
N PHE A 258 6.44 29.36 -4.00
CA PHE A 258 6.88 28.26 -4.86
C PHE A 258 6.15 28.28 -6.19
N PHE A 259 6.81 27.76 -7.23
CA PHE A 259 6.23 27.57 -8.57
C PHE A 259 6.60 26.19 -9.14
N TYR A 260 5.71 25.64 -9.96
CA TYR A 260 5.93 24.34 -10.59
C TYR A 260 6.87 24.47 -11.79
N THR A 261 7.92 23.66 -11.83
CA THR A 261 8.93 23.70 -12.91
C THR A 261 8.69 22.68 -14.04
N GLY A 262 7.60 21.91 -13.95
CA GLY A 262 7.33 20.83 -14.90
C GLY A 262 8.06 19.53 -14.57
N GLU A 263 7.61 18.42 -15.16
CA GLU A 263 8.35 17.15 -15.09
C GLU A 263 9.61 17.28 -15.94
N LYS A 264 10.78 17.06 -15.37
CA LYS A 264 12.02 16.92 -16.15
C LYS A 264 11.82 15.71 -17.07
N LYS A 265 11.65 15.95 -18.38
CA LYS A 265 11.70 14.87 -19.35
C LYS A 265 13.09 14.25 -19.22
N ASP A 266 13.16 12.97 -18.91
CA ASP A 266 14.41 12.21 -18.86
C ASP A 266 15.03 12.18 -20.26
N SER A 267 15.73 13.24 -20.61
CA SER A 267 16.42 13.40 -21.91
C SER A 267 17.53 12.36 -22.10
N LYS A 268 17.95 11.69 -21.04
CA LYS A 268 18.98 10.64 -21.11
C LYS A 268 18.45 9.28 -21.58
N LYS A 269 17.21 8.91 -21.27
CA LYS A 269 16.65 7.62 -21.73
C LYS A 269 16.29 7.63 -23.22
N SER A 270 15.80 8.75 -23.77
CA SER A 270 15.45 8.82 -25.19
C SER A 270 16.68 8.77 -26.10
N LYS A 271 17.84 9.31 -25.67
CA LYS A 271 19.09 9.25 -26.46
C LYS A 271 19.70 7.83 -26.44
N PHE A 272 19.52 7.06 -25.37
CA PHE A 272 20.03 5.68 -25.29
C PHE A 272 19.16 4.70 -26.11
N ILE A 273 17.85 4.83 -26.06
CA ILE A 273 16.92 3.98 -26.84
C ILE A 273 17.08 4.26 -28.35
N ASN A 274 17.23 5.53 -28.76
CA ASN A 274 17.47 5.87 -30.17
C ASN A 274 18.86 5.45 -30.69
N LYS A 275 19.86 5.29 -29.81
CA LYS A 275 21.17 4.76 -30.20
C LYS A 275 21.18 3.23 -30.33
N ILE A 276 20.43 2.53 -29.49
CA ILE A 276 20.31 1.05 -29.54
C ILE A 276 19.48 0.63 -30.77
N ASN A 277 18.39 1.34 -31.08
CA ASN A 277 17.56 1.04 -32.24
C ASN A 277 18.23 1.33 -33.60
N LYS A 278 19.27 2.15 -33.64
CA LYS A 278 20.00 2.42 -34.88
C LYS A 278 21.14 1.43 -35.16
N LYS A 279 21.66 0.72 -34.17
CA LYS A 279 22.81 -0.18 -34.35
C LYS A 279 22.49 -1.66 -34.50
N ASN A 280 21.30 -2.12 -34.09
CA ASN A 280 20.96 -3.56 -34.08
C ASN A 280 19.51 -3.82 -34.55
N ASN A 281 19.15 -3.33 -35.73
CA ASN A 281 17.90 -3.77 -36.36
C ASN A 281 18.24 -4.82 -37.43
N PRO A 282 18.05 -6.11 -37.17
CA PRO A 282 18.33 -7.17 -38.13
C PRO A 282 17.47 -7.11 -39.41
N PHE A 283 16.40 -6.30 -39.38
CA PHE A 283 15.48 -6.11 -40.51
C PHE A 283 15.81 -4.88 -41.38
N GLN A 284 16.90 -4.15 -41.07
CA GLN A 284 17.28 -2.98 -41.86
C GLN A 284 17.60 -3.31 -43.33
N LYS A 285 18.04 -4.55 -43.62
CA LYS A 285 18.28 -5.06 -44.97
C LYS A 285 17.01 -5.32 -45.77
N LEU A 286 15.88 -5.57 -45.11
CA LEU A 286 14.58 -5.82 -45.75
C LEU A 286 13.88 -4.55 -46.21
N MET A 287 14.22 -3.40 -45.64
CA MET A 287 13.68 -2.09 -46.10
C MET A 287 14.20 -1.63 -47.48
N ASN A 288 15.30 -2.21 -47.96
CA ASN A 288 15.90 -1.91 -49.25
C ASN A 288 15.52 -2.88 -50.36
N LEU A 289 14.67 -3.85 -50.10
CA LEU A 289 14.12 -4.78 -51.11
C LEU A 289 12.87 -4.13 -51.72
N ASN A 290 13.04 -3.44 -52.84
CA ASN A 290 11.92 -3.05 -53.70
C ASN A 290 11.31 -4.34 -54.28
N LEU A 291 10.19 -4.76 -53.76
CA LEU A 291 9.32 -5.75 -54.36
C LEU A 291 8.62 -5.06 -55.56
N LYS A 292 9.09 -5.44 -56.76
CA LYS A 292 8.37 -5.17 -58.01
C LYS A 292 7.14 -6.07 -58.09
#